data_0ccb9a21df8529d88a458b39d8586a55
#
_entry.id   0ccb9a21df8529d88a458b39d8586a55
#
_cell.length_a   1.000
_cell.length_b   1.000
_cell.length_c   1.000
_cell.angle_alpha   90.00
_cell.angle_beta   90.00
_cell.angle_gamma   90.00
#
_symmetry.space_group_name_H-M   'P 1'
#
loop_
_entity.id
_entity.type
_entity.pdbx_description
1 polymer ?
#
loop_
_entity_poly.entity_id
_entity_poly.type
_entity_poly.pdbx_seq_one_letter_code
_entity_poly.pdbx_strand_id
1 'polypeptide(L)'
;MCIKKLREEDIDVTGFWYNTNIHPYMEYKARRDTLKKYSEMINLDVIYKDEYGLREFTKNTINILDNRCRYCYYSRLDEVARYAKENGYDAFCTSLLISPYQKHDLIKEVGEALEKKYGIKFYYYDFRPYFKEGREEAKRLGLYMQKYCGCVFSEEERYLNYIIKDKERMSEIRLVKPSTMFQNEIKNYLIEKKREFNGVDDSCDYLVIRKDDKKLIGMIENIKDNKFTLLNEEQNKGYEDEIIKLIELKKLLYKN
;
A
#
# COMPACT_ATOMS: atom_id res chain seq x y z
N MET A 1 -5.54 21.54 0.90
CA MET A 1 -4.24 22.02 1.48
C MET A 1 -3.23 22.39 0.41
N CYS A 2 -2.84 21.51 -0.54
CA CYS A 2 -1.85 21.86 -1.58
C CYS A 2 -2.21 23.17 -2.30
N ILE A 3 -3.43 23.28 -2.82
CA ILE A 3 -3.91 24.47 -3.53
C ILE A 3 -3.86 25.72 -2.63
N LYS A 4 -4.30 25.58 -1.36
CA LYS A 4 -4.24 26.68 -0.38
C LYS A 4 -2.79 27.17 -0.22
N LYS A 5 -1.84 26.24 -0.05
CA LYS A 5 -0.41 26.59 0.13
C LYS A 5 0.21 27.22 -1.11
N LEU A 6 -0.13 26.75 -2.30
CA LEU A 6 0.35 27.35 -3.55
C LEU A 6 -0.21 28.76 -3.74
N ARG A 7 -1.49 29.00 -3.41
CA ARG A 7 -2.09 30.34 -3.46
C ARG A 7 -1.53 31.29 -2.40
N GLU A 8 -1.10 30.79 -1.23
CA GLU A 8 -0.39 31.57 -0.21
C GLU A 8 0.99 32.07 -0.70
N GLU A 9 1.55 31.43 -1.74
CA GLU A 9 2.79 31.83 -2.43
C GLU A 9 2.52 32.58 -3.76
N ASP A 10 1.32 33.15 -3.93
CA ASP A 10 0.90 33.88 -5.12
C ASP A 10 0.99 33.06 -6.43
N ILE A 11 0.86 31.74 -6.32
CA ILE A 11 0.86 30.84 -7.50
C ILE A 11 -0.58 30.65 -7.97
N ASP A 12 -0.84 30.98 -9.24
CA ASP A 12 -2.10 30.63 -9.89
C ASP A 12 -2.14 29.14 -10.22
N VAL A 13 -3.25 28.48 -9.87
CA VAL A 13 -3.36 27.02 -9.90
C VAL A 13 -4.57 26.58 -10.70
N THR A 14 -4.32 25.77 -11.71
CA THR A 14 -5.34 24.99 -12.43
C THR A 14 -5.24 23.52 -12.05
N GLY A 15 -6.33 22.91 -11.68
CA GLY A 15 -6.38 21.47 -11.41
C GLY A 15 -6.37 20.65 -12.70
N PHE A 16 -5.74 19.49 -12.67
CA PHE A 16 -5.76 18.54 -13.79
C PHE A 16 -6.16 17.15 -13.29
N TRP A 17 -7.31 16.67 -13.73
CA TRP A 17 -7.79 15.33 -13.42
C TRP A 17 -7.35 14.33 -14.49
N TYR A 18 -6.38 13.49 -14.16
CA TYR A 18 -5.99 12.32 -14.94
C TYR A 18 -5.56 11.19 -14.00
N ASN A 19 -6.42 10.20 -13.82
CA ASN A 19 -6.27 9.19 -12.76
C ASN A 19 -6.65 7.79 -13.26
N THR A 20 -5.99 7.30 -14.29
CA THR A 20 -6.18 5.96 -14.87
C THR A 20 -5.82 4.82 -13.91
N ASN A 21 -5.19 5.15 -12.77
CA ASN A 21 -4.78 4.24 -11.72
C ASN A 21 -5.83 4.03 -10.62
N ILE A 22 -6.95 4.75 -10.63
CA ILE A 22 -7.95 4.63 -9.55
C ILE A 22 -8.97 3.55 -9.89
N HIS A 23 -9.06 2.54 -9.03
CA HIS A 23 -9.94 1.37 -9.16
C HIS A 23 -10.55 0.98 -7.81
N PRO A 24 -11.72 0.31 -7.79
CA PRO A 24 -12.63 0.06 -8.91
C PRO A 24 -13.32 1.33 -9.41
N TYR A 25 -14.21 1.20 -10.40
CA TYR A 25 -14.92 2.36 -11.00
C TYR A 25 -15.66 3.22 -9.97
N MET A 26 -16.25 2.62 -8.96
CA MET A 26 -16.98 3.38 -7.92
C MET A 26 -16.03 4.26 -7.09
N GLU A 27 -14.80 3.81 -6.83
CA GLU A 27 -13.76 4.61 -6.17
C GLU A 27 -13.30 5.77 -7.08
N TYR A 28 -13.06 5.48 -8.36
CA TYR A 28 -12.75 6.49 -9.37
C TYR A 28 -13.84 7.58 -9.43
N LYS A 29 -15.12 7.15 -9.53
CA LYS A 29 -16.27 8.04 -9.56
C LYS A 29 -16.37 8.87 -8.29
N ALA A 30 -16.26 8.26 -7.12
CA ALA A 30 -16.36 8.95 -5.84
C ALA A 30 -15.29 10.06 -5.69
N ARG A 31 -14.04 9.78 -6.10
CA ARG A 31 -12.97 10.79 -6.04
C ARG A 31 -13.16 11.90 -7.06
N ARG A 32 -13.56 11.56 -8.28
CA ARG A 32 -13.83 12.55 -9.33
C ARG A 32 -14.96 13.49 -8.92
N ASP A 33 -16.07 12.93 -8.46
CA ASP A 33 -17.24 13.72 -8.06
C ASP A 33 -16.95 14.58 -6.82
N THR A 34 -16.09 14.07 -5.92
CA THR A 34 -15.58 14.84 -4.78
C THR A 34 -14.69 16.02 -5.22
N LEU A 35 -13.82 15.81 -6.21
CA LEU A 35 -13.01 16.89 -6.75
C LEU A 35 -13.91 17.96 -7.41
N LYS A 36 -14.92 17.56 -8.17
CA LYS A 36 -15.89 18.51 -8.76
C LYS A 36 -16.53 19.39 -7.69
N LYS A 37 -17.11 18.75 -6.66
CA LYS A 37 -17.72 19.47 -5.53
C LYS A 37 -16.71 20.40 -4.84
N TYR A 38 -15.51 19.92 -4.58
CA TYR A 38 -14.50 20.71 -3.86
C TYR A 38 -13.96 21.87 -4.71
N SER A 39 -13.75 21.67 -6.01
CA SER A 39 -13.29 22.73 -6.92
C SER A 39 -14.28 23.91 -6.99
N GLU A 40 -15.57 23.63 -7.02
CA GLU A 40 -16.61 24.65 -6.94
C GLU A 40 -16.53 25.44 -5.61
N MET A 41 -16.35 24.73 -4.48
CA MET A 41 -16.28 25.36 -3.16
C MET A 41 -15.09 26.34 -2.99
N ILE A 42 -13.98 26.08 -3.69
CA ILE A 42 -12.74 26.87 -3.56
C ILE A 42 -12.44 27.73 -4.80
N ASN A 43 -13.37 27.81 -5.72
CA ASN A 43 -13.23 28.49 -7.01
C ASN A 43 -11.93 28.09 -7.72
N LEU A 44 -11.80 26.80 -8.02
CA LEU A 44 -10.67 26.21 -8.73
C LEU A 44 -11.09 25.69 -10.10
N ASP A 45 -10.46 26.20 -11.14
CA ASP A 45 -10.62 25.65 -12.49
C ASP A 45 -9.97 24.27 -12.56
N VAL A 46 -10.68 23.30 -13.10
CA VAL A 46 -10.18 21.92 -13.25
C VAL A 46 -10.43 21.40 -14.65
N ILE A 47 -9.36 20.94 -15.28
CA ILE A 47 -9.39 20.26 -16.56
C ILE A 47 -9.56 18.77 -16.31
N TYR A 48 -10.57 18.18 -16.93
CA TYR A 48 -10.89 16.76 -16.76
C TYR A 48 -10.52 15.96 -18.00
N LYS A 49 -9.42 15.21 -17.92
CA LYS A 49 -9.16 14.08 -18.81
C LYS A 49 -9.78 12.84 -18.15
N ASP A 50 -11.09 12.65 -18.36
CA ASP A 50 -11.92 11.70 -17.62
C ASP A 50 -11.83 10.29 -18.22
N GLU A 51 -10.72 9.60 -17.98
CA GLU A 51 -10.41 8.28 -18.47
C GLU A 51 -10.31 7.26 -17.33
N TYR A 52 -11.12 6.19 -17.38
CA TYR A 52 -11.02 5.06 -16.48
C TYR A 52 -10.12 3.98 -17.07
N GLY A 53 -8.95 3.76 -16.49
CA GLY A 53 -7.84 3.04 -17.10
C GLY A 53 -7.52 1.66 -16.52
N LEU A 54 -8.47 0.92 -15.90
CA LEU A 54 -8.17 -0.36 -15.22
C LEU A 54 -7.36 -1.33 -16.09
N ARG A 55 -7.82 -1.59 -17.33
CA ARG A 55 -7.19 -2.60 -18.20
C ARG A 55 -5.77 -2.20 -18.59
N GLU A 56 -5.59 -0.94 -18.98
CA GLU A 56 -4.28 -0.42 -19.38
C GLU A 56 -3.32 -0.38 -18.20
N PHE A 57 -3.78 0.09 -17.04
CA PHE A 57 -2.98 0.10 -15.83
C PHE A 57 -2.55 -1.31 -15.43
N THR A 58 -3.47 -2.28 -15.40
CA THR A 58 -3.16 -3.66 -15.02
C THR A 58 -2.20 -4.31 -16.00
N LYS A 59 -2.41 -4.14 -17.31
CA LYS A 59 -1.52 -4.66 -18.37
C LYS A 59 -0.07 -4.19 -18.18
N ASN A 60 0.12 -2.93 -17.81
CA ASN A 60 1.45 -2.34 -17.67
C ASN A 60 2.09 -2.59 -16.29
N THR A 61 1.34 -3.08 -15.30
CA THR A 61 1.84 -3.22 -13.92
C THR A 61 1.91 -4.65 -13.41
N ILE A 62 1.16 -5.59 -13.98
CA ILE A 62 1.06 -6.96 -13.46
C ILE A 62 2.41 -7.69 -13.38
N ASN A 63 3.31 -7.44 -14.33
CA ASN A 63 4.63 -8.06 -14.38
C ASN A 63 5.72 -7.28 -13.61
N ILE A 64 5.38 -6.11 -13.05
CA ILE A 64 6.31 -5.23 -12.33
C ILE A 64 5.69 -4.74 -11.01
N LEU A 65 5.03 -5.61 -10.27
CA LEU A 65 4.26 -5.24 -9.07
C LEU A 65 5.08 -4.43 -8.06
N ASP A 66 6.34 -4.78 -7.83
CA ASP A 66 7.25 -4.07 -6.90
C ASP A 66 7.58 -2.64 -7.38
N ASN A 67 7.57 -2.44 -8.70
CA ASN A 67 7.86 -1.14 -9.35
C ASN A 67 6.60 -0.47 -9.92
N ARG A 68 5.40 -0.99 -9.67
CA ARG A 68 4.14 -0.44 -10.19
C ARG A 68 3.92 1.04 -9.87
N CYS A 69 4.44 1.51 -8.72
CA CYS A 69 4.34 2.90 -8.34
C CYS A 69 5.13 3.82 -9.29
N ARG A 70 6.29 3.38 -9.80
CA ARG A 70 7.06 4.15 -10.80
C ARG A 70 6.24 4.34 -12.08
N TYR A 71 5.64 3.26 -12.60
CA TYR A 71 4.74 3.37 -13.74
C TYR A 71 3.56 4.31 -13.45
N CYS A 72 2.92 4.16 -12.30
CA CYS A 72 1.78 4.98 -11.88
C CYS A 72 2.13 6.48 -11.85
N TYR A 73 3.24 6.84 -11.23
CA TYR A 73 3.67 8.24 -11.16
C TYR A 73 4.08 8.76 -12.51
N TYR A 74 4.85 7.98 -13.28
CA TYR A 74 5.29 8.37 -14.61
C TYR A 74 4.09 8.63 -15.53
N SER A 75 3.17 7.68 -15.69
CA SER A 75 2.05 7.81 -16.63
C SER A 75 1.16 9.02 -16.32
N ARG A 76 0.96 9.33 -15.04
CA ARG A 76 0.15 10.48 -14.60
C ARG A 76 0.86 11.80 -14.78
N LEU A 77 2.12 11.88 -14.33
CA LEU A 77 2.90 13.11 -14.42
C LEU A 77 3.34 13.42 -15.85
N ASP A 78 3.57 12.41 -16.68
CA ASP A 78 3.87 12.57 -18.10
C ASP A 78 2.74 13.29 -18.84
N GLU A 79 1.51 12.87 -18.61
CA GLU A 79 0.32 13.50 -19.20
C GLU A 79 0.15 14.95 -18.72
N VAL A 80 0.35 15.20 -17.41
CA VAL A 80 0.26 16.56 -16.83
C VAL A 80 1.37 17.45 -17.40
N ALA A 81 2.61 16.97 -17.43
CA ALA A 81 3.75 17.75 -17.93
C ALA A 81 3.60 18.08 -19.42
N ARG A 82 3.17 17.09 -20.22
CA ARG A 82 2.89 17.29 -21.65
C ARG A 82 1.80 18.35 -21.84
N TYR A 83 0.66 18.18 -21.16
CA TYR A 83 -0.45 19.13 -21.28
C TYR A 83 -0.04 20.55 -20.85
N ALA A 84 0.67 20.66 -19.73
CA ALA A 84 1.13 21.96 -19.24
C ALA A 84 2.06 22.66 -20.24
N LYS A 85 2.99 21.90 -20.85
CA LYS A 85 3.87 22.45 -21.89
C LYS A 85 3.12 22.92 -23.14
N GLU A 86 2.19 22.11 -23.63
CA GLU A 86 1.40 22.40 -24.84
C GLU A 86 0.45 23.60 -24.64
N ASN A 87 0.03 23.88 -23.41
CA ASN A 87 -0.93 24.95 -23.11
C ASN A 87 -0.31 26.16 -22.41
N GLY A 88 1.00 26.28 -22.39
CA GLY A 88 1.70 27.50 -21.95
C GLY A 88 1.72 27.72 -20.44
N TYR A 89 1.62 26.66 -19.62
CA TYR A 89 1.84 26.77 -18.19
C TYR A 89 3.34 26.88 -17.87
N ASP A 90 3.66 27.56 -16.77
CA ASP A 90 5.05 27.77 -16.33
C ASP A 90 5.62 26.52 -15.64
N ALA A 91 4.77 25.74 -14.95
CA ALA A 91 5.19 24.58 -14.19
C ALA A 91 4.07 23.55 -14.06
N PHE A 92 4.43 22.35 -13.63
CA PHE A 92 3.47 21.32 -13.18
C PHE A 92 3.85 20.81 -11.78
N CYS A 93 2.84 20.32 -11.07
CA CYS A 93 2.98 19.80 -9.71
C CYS A 93 2.06 18.60 -9.49
N THR A 94 2.11 17.98 -8.32
CA THR A 94 1.19 16.91 -7.95
C THR A 94 0.76 16.96 -6.50
N SER A 95 -0.53 16.77 -6.24
CA SER A 95 -1.07 16.61 -4.89
C SER A 95 -0.64 15.31 -4.20
N LEU A 96 0.01 14.38 -4.89
CA LEU A 96 0.59 13.19 -4.27
C LEU A 96 1.65 13.53 -3.22
N LEU A 97 2.31 14.68 -3.35
CA LEU A 97 3.34 15.16 -2.44
C LEU A 97 2.83 15.51 -1.03
N ILE A 98 1.50 15.46 -0.79
CA ILE A 98 0.95 15.65 0.56
C ILE A 98 0.91 14.36 1.37
N SER A 99 0.89 13.20 0.71
CA SER A 99 0.66 11.93 1.40
C SER A 99 1.96 11.31 1.94
N PRO A 100 2.07 11.05 3.26
CA PRO A 100 3.23 10.37 3.83
C PRO A 100 3.32 8.88 3.44
N TYR A 101 2.27 8.34 2.81
CA TYR A 101 2.22 6.95 2.36
C TYR A 101 2.66 6.75 0.91
N GLN A 102 2.95 7.82 0.19
CA GLN A 102 3.49 7.75 -1.16
C GLN A 102 5.02 7.66 -1.14
N LYS A 103 5.61 7.04 -2.17
CA LYS A 103 7.06 6.96 -2.35
C LYS A 103 7.59 8.34 -2.81
N HIS A 104 7.81 9.23 -1.86
CA HIS A 104 8.03 10.66 -2.09
C HIS A 104 9.24 10.94 -2.98
N ASP A 105 10.38 10.28 -2.70
CA ASP A 105 11.61 10.44 -3.49
C ASP A 105 11.42 9.97 -4.92
N LEU A 106 10.64 8.91 -5.13
CA LEU A 106 10.32 8.40 -6.45
C LEU A 106 9.42 9.38 -7.23
N ILE A 107 8.47 10.06 -6.57
CA ILE A 107 7.67 11.12 -7.22
C ILE A 107 8.57 12.26 -7.67
N LYS A 108 9.50 12.68 -6.82
CA LYS A 108 10.47 13.73 -7.13
C LYS A 108 11.35 13.34 -8.31
N GLU A 109 11.95 12.15 -8.28
CA GLU A 109 12.77 11.61 -9.37
C GLU A 109 12.02 11.62 -10.71
N VAL A 110 10.78 11.11 -10.71
CA VAL A 110 9.94 11.08 -11.91
C VAL A 110 9.60 12.50 -12.39
N GLY A 111 9.24 13.41 -11.48
CA GLY A 111 8.94 14.80 -11.82
C GLY A 111 10.14 15.53 -12.46
N GLU A 112 11.32 15.38 -11.87
CA GLU A 112 12.58 15.98 -12.40
C GLU A 112 12.99 15.38 -13.77
N ALA A 113 12.74 14.08 -13.99
CA ALA A 113 12.97 13.46 -15.28
C ALA A 113 12.03 14.02 -16.36
N LEU A 114 10.77 14.27 -16.01
CA LEU A 114 9.78 14.85 -16.92
C LEU A 114 10.00 16.35 -17.14
N GLU A 115 10.51 17.09 -16.17
CA GLU A 115 11.00 18.45 -16.35
C GLU A 115 12.04 18.51 -17.48
N LYS A 116 13.04 17.62 -17.43
CA LYS A 116 14.07 17.54 -18.48
C LYS A 116 13.48 17.13 -19.83
N LYS A 117 12.54 16.19 -19.84
CA LYS A 117 11.91 15.67 -21.07
C LYS A 117 11.12 16.74 -21.82
N TYR A 118 10.33 17.53 -21.11
CA TYR A 118 9.41 18.51 -21.72
C TYR A 118 9.90 19.96 -21.67
N GLY A 119 10.96 20.25 -20.92
CA GLY A 119 11.44 21.61 -20.72
C GLY A 119 10.41 22.51 -20.04
N ILE A 120 9.72 21.95 -19.05
CA ILE A 120 8.76 22.65 -18.20
C ILE A 120 9.05 22.30 -16.73
N LYS A 121 9.06 23.28 -15.84
CA LYS A 121 9.47 23.11 -14.45
C LYS A 121 8.57 22.14 -13.68
N PHE A 122 9.16 21.18 -12.98
CA PHE A 122 8.47 20.43 -11.92
C PHE A 122 8.53 21.23 -10.63
N TYR A 123 7.40 21.80 -10.22
CA TYR A 123 7.32 22.54 -8.98
C TYR A 123 7.20 21.55 -7.80
N TYR A 124 8.36 21.21 -7.23
CA TYR A 124 8.43 20.36 -6.07
C TYR A 124 8.18 21.16 -4.79
N TYR A 125 7.23 20.70 -3.99
CA TYR A 125 6.95 21.23 -2.66
C TYR A 125 6.59 20.08 -1.71
N ASP A 126 7.22 20.01 -0.55
CA ASP A 126 6.88 18.99 0.45
C ASP A 126 5.63 19.39 1.25
N PHE A 127 4.48 18.90 0.82
CA PHE A 127 3.20 19.16 1.49
C PHE A 127 2.93 18.22 2.68
N ARG A 128 3.79 17.25 3.01
CA ARG A 128 3.56 16.27 4.10
C ARG A 128 3.27 16.91 5.46
N PRO A 129 3.91 18.02 5.87
CA PRO A 129 3.57 18.69 7.13
C PRO A 129 2.08 19.09 7.25
N TYR A 130 1.41 19.31 6.13
CA TYR A 130 -0.01 19.72 6.08
C TYR A 130 -1.00 18.56 5.93
N PHE A 131 -0.54 17.31 5.94
CA PHE A 131 -1.39 16.14 5.71
C PHE A 131 -2.50 16.01 6.75
N LYS A 132 -2.16 16.18 8.03
CA LYS A 132 -3.13 16.07 9.14
C LYS A 132 -4.21 17.16 9.03
N GLU A 133 -3.79 18.41 8.86
CA GLU A 133 -4.70 19.54 8.68
C GLU A 133 -5.62 19.33 7.47
N GLY A 134 -5.07 18.89 6.33
CA GLY A 134 -5.85 18.59 5.12
C GLY A 134 -6.90 17.50 5.32
N ARG A 135 -6.60 16.49 6.12
CA ARG A 135 -7.58 15.44 6.47
C ARG A 135 -8.69 15.94 7.38
N GLU A 136 -8.36 16.75 8.36
CA GLU A 136 -9.34 17.36 9.28
C GLU A 136 -10.28 18.28 8.50
N GLU A 137 -9.75 19.11 7.61
CA GLU A 137 -10.54 19.98 6.75
C GLU A 137 -11.46 19.18 5.81
N ALA A 138 -10.96 18.13 5.17
CA ALA A 138 -11.78 17.28 4.31
C ALA A 138 -12.95 16.62 5.08
N LYS A 139 -12.71 16.19 6.33
CA LYS A 139 -13.79 15.68 7.21
C LYS A 139 -14.80 16.76 7.55
N ARG A 140 -14.34 17.97 7.91
CA ARG A 140 -15.20 19.11 8.25
C ARG A 140 -16.11 19.49 7.08
N LEU A 141 -15.60 19.38 5.85
CA LEU A 141 -16.34 19.67 4.62
C LEU A 141 -17.21 18.49 4.14
N GLY A 142 -17.20 17.35 4.84
CA GLY A 142 -17.94 16.15 4.45
C GLY A 142 -17.49 15.57 3.10
N LEU A 143 -16.21 15.72 2.75
CA LEU A 143 -15.64 15.19 1.53
C LEU A 143 -15.35 13.69 1.65
N TYR A 144 -15.41 12.97 0.53
CA TYR A 144 -15.05 11.57 0.50
C TYR A 144 -13.61 11.33 0.96
N MET A 145 -13.44 10.42 1.91
CA MET A 145 -12.13 10.07 2.48
C MET A 145 -11.65 8.74 1.90
N GLN A 146 -10.66 8.81 1.03
CA GLN A 146 -10.03 7.63 0.44
C GLN A 146 -9.39 6.71 1.49
N LYS A 147 -9.50 5.39 1.30
CA LYS A 147 -8.97 4.38 2.23
C LYS A 147 -7.62 3.81 1.78
N TYR A 148 -7.24 3.97 0.51
CA TYR A 148 -6.00 3.47 -0.10
C TYR A 148 -5.54 4.44 -1.21
N CYS A 149 -4.38 4.21 -1.83
CA CYS A 149 -3.82 5.16 -2.80
C CYS A 149 -4.65 5.29 -4.08
N GLY A 150 -5.38 4.23 -4.45
CA GLY A 150 -6.31 4.21 -5.58
C GLY A 150 -6.18 2.99 -6.48
N CYS A 151 -5.00 2.39 -6.65
CA CYS A 151 -4.86 1.24 -7.54
C CYS A 151 -5.42 -0.04 -6.91
N VAL A 152 -5.86 -0.96 -7.78
CA VAL A 152 -6.42 -2.25 -7.37
C VAL A 152 -5.48 -3.05 -6.44
N PHE A 153 -4.18 -3.00 -6.69
CA PHE A 153 -3.20 -3.68 -5.83
C PHE A 153 -3.08 -3.06 -4.44
N SER A 154 -3.21 -1.75 -4.31
CA SER A 154 -3.21 -1.10 -3.00
C SER A 154 -4.54 -1.30 -2.24
N GLU A 155 -5.62 -1.58 -2.94
CA GLU A 155 -6.86 -2.04 -2.35
C GLU A 155 -6.68 -3.44 -1.77
N GLU A 156 -6.19 -4.37 -2.59
CA GLU A 156 -5.88 -5.73 -2.16
C GLU A 156 -4.99 -5.73 -0.91
N GLU A 157 -3.85 -5.03 -0.95
CA GLU A 157 -2.93 -4.89 0.18
C GLU A 157 -3.62 -4.35 1.45
N ARG A 158 -4.49 -3.38 1.29
CA ARG A 158 -5.28 -2.79 2.39
C ARG A 158 -6.17 -3.83 3.08
N TYR A 159 -6.85 -4.65 2.27
CA TYR A 159 -7.86 -5.57 2.77
C TYR A 159 -7.32 -6.98 3.04
N LEU A 160 -6.14 -7.31 2.53
CA LEU A 160 -5.51 -8.61 2.71
C LEU A 160 -5.37 -8.99 4.19
N ASN A 161 -5.03 -8.05 5.06
CA ASN A 161 -4.98 -8.28 6.50
C ASN A 161 -6.33 -8.68 7.10
N TYR A 162 -7.44 -8.18 6.56
CA TYR A 162 -8.78 -8.58 7.00
C TYR A 162 -9.10 -10.00 6.53
N ILE A 163 -8.76 -10.32 5.28
CA ILE A 163 -8.94 -11.67 4.72
C ILE A 163 -8.14 -12.69 5.53
N ILE A 164 -6.89 -12.39 5.85
CA ILE A 164 -6.03 -13.26 6.68
C ILE A 164 -6.63 -13.44 8.06
N LYS A 165 -7.04 -12.37 8.74
CA LYS A 165 -7.67 -12.45 10.07
C LYS A 165 -8.96 -13.24 10.05
N ASP A 166 -9.78 -13.11 9.01
CA ASP A 166 -11.02 -13.88 8.87
C ASP A 166 -10.72 -15.38 8.68
N LYS A 167 -9.74 -15.71 7.85
CA LYS A 167 -9.28 -17.09 7.68
C LYS A 167 -8.67 -17.66 8.97
N GLU A 168 -7.81 -16.90 9.65
CA GLU A 168 -7.25 -17.28 10.94
C GLU A 168 -8.36 -17.46 12.02
N ARG A 169 -9.42 -16.65 11.96
CA ARG A 169 -10.55 -16.78 12.89
C ARG A 169 -11.34 -18.08 12.69
N MET A 170 -11.49 -18.51 11.42
CA MET A 170 -12.20 -19.75 11.07
C MET A 170 -11.31 -21.00 11.21
N SER A 171 -10.00 -20.83 11.31
CA SER A 171 -9.02 -21.89 11.50
C SER A 171 -9.01 -22.38 12.95
N GLU A 172 -8.68 -23.65 13.17
CA GLU A 172 -8.46 -24.22 14.52
C GLU A 172 -7.10 -23.81 15.11
N ILE A 173 -6.21 -23.29 14.26
CA ILE A 173 -4.89 -22.81 14.63
C ILE A 173 -4.74 -21.30 14.37
N ARG A 174 -3.69 -20.70 14.92
CA ARG A 174 -3.28 -19.33 14.65
C ARG A 174 -1.77 -19.22 14.51
N LEU A 175 -1.32 -18.29 13.66
CA LEU A 175 0.08 -17.92 13.52
C LEU A 175 0.36 -16.69 14.39
N VAL A 176 1.30 -16.80 15.31
CA VAL A 176 1.73 -15.68 16.16
C VAL A 176 3.22 -15.41 15.98
N LYS A 177 3.63 -14.16 16.17
CA LYS A 177 5.06 -13.85 16.17
C LYS A 177 5.76 -14.58 17.31
N PRO A 178 7.06 -14.90 17.17
CA PRO A 178 7.86 -15.50 18.23
C PRO A 178 7.68 -14.75 19.55
N SER A 179 7.58 -15.52 20.63
CA SER A 179 7.32 -15.00 21.97
C SER A 179 8.07 -15.81 23.01
N THR A 180 8.62 -15.13 23.99
CA THR A 180 9.31 -15.76 25.13
C THR A 180 8.40 -16.68 25.95
N MET A 181 7.08 -16.56 25.80
CA MET A 181 6.13 -17.45 26.45
C MET A 181 6.37 -18.93 26.11
N PHE A 182 6.84 -19.24 24.91
CA PHE A 182 7.11 -20.59 24.42
C PHE A 182 8.61 -20.91 24.32
N GLN A 183 9.45 -20.13 25.00
CA GLN A 183 10.89 -20.27 24.91
C GLN A 183 11.40 -21.69 25.30
N ASN A 184 10.84 -22.27 26.34
CA ASN A 184 11.26 -23.56 26.84
C ASN A 184 10.89 -24.69 25.88
N GLU A 185 9.68 -24.65 25.31
CA GLU A 185 9.21 -25.63 24.32
C GLU A 185 10.06 -25.59 23.06
N ILE A 186 10.36 -24.38 22.54
CA ILE A 186 11.19 -24.18 21.37
C ILE A 186 12.62 -24.64 21.63
N LYS A 187 13.20 -24.25 22.78
CA LYS A 187 14.54 -24.66 23.18
C LYS A 187 14.68 -26.17 23.28
N ASN A 188 13.75 -26.82 23.96
CA ASN A 188 13.77 -28.29 24.13
C ASN A 188 13.67 -29.00 22.77
N TYR A 189 12.78 -28.52 21.89
CA TYR A 189 12.64 -29.05 20.55
C TYR A 189 13.94 -28.92 19.72
N LEU A 190 14.58 -27.74 19.73
CA LEU A 190 15.80 -27.50 18.97
C LEU A 190 16.97 -28.35 19.48
N ILE A 191 17.09 -28.50 20.82
CA ILE A 191 18.08 -29.38 21.43
C ILE A 191 17.86 -30.86 21.01
N GLU A 192 16.63 -31.32 21.02
CA GLU A 192 16.28 -32.68 20.56
C GLU A 192 16.69 -32.90 19.08
N LYS A 193 16.52 -31.89 18.26
CA LYS A 193 16.93 -31.90 16.83
C LYS A 193 18.40 -31.55 16.62
N LYS A 194 19.22 -31.46 17.66
CA LYS A 194 20.66 -31.11 17.63
C LYS A 194 20.93 -29.75 16.94
N ARG A 195 20.03 -28.79 17.14
CA ARG A 195 20.14 -27.42 16.62
C ARG A 195 20.43 -26.46 17.77
N GLU A 196 21.20 -25.40 17.47
CA GLU A 196 21.48 -24.32 18.42
C GLU A 196 20.24 -23.47 18.67
N PHE A 197 20.10 -23.01 19.90
CA PHE A 197 19.06 -22.05 20.30
C PHE A 197 19.70 -20.70 20.60
N ASN A 198 19.52 -19.74 19.69
CA ASN A 198 20.07 -18.39 19.78
C ASN A 198 19.02 -17.34 20.20
N GLY A 199 17.86 -17.79 20.63
CA GLY A 199 16.71 -16.97 20.98
C GLY A 199 15.46 -17.34 20.20
N VAL A 200 14.31 -16.85 20.67
CA VAL A 200 13.02 -17.21 20.04
C VAL A 200 12.87 -16.49 18.71
N ASP A 201 13.29 -15.24 18.63
CA ASP A 201 13.13 -14.40 17.42
C ASP A 201 13.98 -14.89 16.24
N ASP A 202 15.14 -15.50 16.53
CA ASP A 202 16.05 -16.05 15.51
C ASP A 202 15.70 -17.49 15.08
N SER A 203 14.72 -18.13 15.78
CA SER A 203 14.40 -19.54 15.57
C SER A 203 13.34 -19.77 14.51
N CYS A 204 12.44 -18.83 14.30
CA CYS A 204 11.34 -18.98 13.36
C CYS A 204 10.64 -17.64 13.04
N ASP A 205 9.97 -17.61 11.90
CA ASP A 205 9.14 -16.45 11.48
C ASP A 205 7.82 -16.37 12.27
N TYR A 206 7.22 -17.52 12.59
CA TYR A 206 5.97 -17.64 13.33
C TYR A 206 5.91 -18.92 14.16
N LEU A 207 5.14 -18.84 15.24
CA LEU A 207 4.70 -19.98 16.03
C LEU A 207 3.29 -20.39 15.60
N VAL A 208 3.02 -21.69 15.60
CA VAL A 208 1.71 -22.29 15.31
C VAL A 208 1.06 -22.72 16.62
N ILE A 209 -0.04 -22.05 16.99
CA ILE A 209 -0.74 -22.28 18.24
C ILE A 209 -2.11 -22.88 17.94
N ARG A 210 -2.44 -24.00 18.57
CA ARG A 210 -3.79 -24.56 18.56
C ARG A 210 -4.69 -23.72 19.47
N LYS A 211 -5.91 -23.41 19.03
CA LYS A 211 -6.75 -22.40 19.70
C LYS A 211 -7.50 -22.92 20.91
N ASP A 212 -7.90 -24.17 20.89
CA ASP A 212 -8.70 -24.78 21.94
C ASP A 212 -7.97 -24.84 23.29
N ASP A 213 -6.73 -25.34 23.30
CA ASP A 213 -5.90 -25.51 24.49
C ASP A 213 -4.71 -24.56 24.58
N LYS A 214 -4.53 -23.67 23.57
CA LYS A 214 -3.44 -22.68 23.46
C LYS A 214 -2.03 -23.29 23.41
N LYS A 215 -1.90 -24.55 23.04
CA LYS A 215 -0.62 -25.23 22.97
C LYS A 215 0.14 -24.84 21.69
N LEU A 216 1.46 -24.77 21.83
CA LEU A 216 2.37 -24.69 20.71
C LEU A 216 2.42 -26.05 20.01
N ILE A 217 2.04 -26.10 18.74
CA ILE A 217 1.99 -27.32 17.93
C ILE A 217 2.99 -27.33 16.77
N GLY A 218 3.60 -26.19 16.47
CA GLY A 218 4.58 -26.10 15.39
C GLY A 218 5.25 -24.74 15.29
N MET A 219 6.20 -24.65 14.38
CA MET A 219 6.95 -23.44 14.05
C MET A 219 7.07 -23.30 12.52
N ILE A 220 6.95 -22.08 12.02
CA ILE A 220 7.27 -21.73 10.65
C ILE A 220 8.66 -21.14 10.67
N GLU A 221 9.64 -21.92 10.26
CA GLU A 221 11.05 -21.54 10.24
C GLU A 221 11.33 -20.47 9.18
N ASN A 222 10.79 -20.67 7.99
CA ASN A 222 10.89 -19.71 6.89
C ASN A 222 9.57 -19.67 6.10
N ILE A 223 8.87 -18.56 6.21
CA ILE A 223 7.58 -18.40 5.54
C ILE A 223 7.73 -18.35 4.00
N LYS A 224 8.83 -17.79 3.49
CA LYS A 224 9.04 -17.66 2.04
C LYS A 224 9.20 -19.03 1.37
N ASP A 225 9.86 -19.93 2.06
CA ASP A 225 10.20 -21.26 1.53
C ASP A 225 9.18 -22.36 1.94
N ASN A 226 8.06 -21.99 2.57
CA ASN A 226 7.09 -22.93 3.16
C ASN A 226 7.71 -23.88 4.20
N LYS A 227 8.79 -23.47 4.82
CA LYS A 227 9.51 -24.34 5.76
C LYS A 227 8.86 -24.22 7.14
N PHE A 228 8.20 -25.30 7.56
CA PHE A 228 7.60 -25.40 8.89
C PHE A 228 7.90 -26.76 9.51
N THR A 229 7.74 -26.84 10.81
CA THR A 229 7.94 -28.03 11.61
C THR A 229 6.81 -28.18 12.61
N LEU A 230 6.29 -29.40 12.73
CA LEU A 230 5.33 -29.78 13.78
C LEU A 230 6.07 -30.27 15.02
N LEU A 231 5.66 -29.80 16.19
CA LEU A 231 6.03 -30.38 17.47
C LEU A 231 5.08 -31.56 17.76
N ASN A 232 5.58 -32.67 18.31
CA ASN A 232 4.80 -33.89 18.52
C ASN A 232 4.07 -34.31 17.22
N GLU A 233 4.81 -34.55 16.16
CA GLU A 233 4.35 -34.72 14.78
C GLU A 233 3.18 -35.71 14.66
N GLU A 234 3.23 -36.86 15.35
CA GLU A 234 2.14 -37.87 15.33
C GLU A 234 0.79 -37.31 15.81
N GLN A 235 0.81 -36.41 16.81
CA GLN A 235 -0.40 -35.80 17.36
C GLN A 235 -0.92 -34.62 16.54
N ASN A 236 -0.06 -33.95 15.81
CA ASN A 236 -0.35 -32.68 15.14
C ASN A 236 -0.37 -32.76 13.61
N LYS A 237 -0.16 -33.94 13.04
CA LYS A 237 -0.11 -34.16 11.58
C LYS A 237 -1.38 -33.68 10.83
N GLY A 238 -2.53 -33.71 11.47
CA GLY A 238 -3.79 -33.23 10.87
C GLY A 238 -3.85 -31.74 10.55
N TYR A 239 -2.92 -30.91 11.08
CA TYR A 239 -2.88 -29.46 10.85
C TYR A 239 -2.00 -29.02 9.68
N GLU A 240 -1.31 -29.92 8.99
CA GLU A 240 -0.36 -29.56 7.91
C GLU A 240 -1.01 -28.74 6.81
N ASP A 241 -2.13 -29.19 6.27
CA ASP A 241 -2.85 -28.48 5.21
C ASP A 241 -3.31 -27.09 5.63
N GLU A 242 -3.73 -26.96 6.88
CA GLU A 242 -4.19 -25.69 7.43
C GLU A 242 -3.04 -24.71 7.65
N ILE A 243 -1.88 -25.22 8.10
CA ILE A 243 -0.65 -24.44 8.23
C ILE A 243 -0.22 -23.92 6.85
N ILE A 244 -0.18 -24.79 5.83
CA ILE A 244 0.20 -24.42 4.46
C ILE A 244 -0.73 -23.32 3.93
N LYS A 245 -2.04 -23.45 4.11
CA LYS A 245 -3.00 -22.42 3.70
C LYS A 245 -2.75 -21.07 4.39
N LEU A 246 -2.45 -21.08 5.68
CA LEU A 246 -2.14 -19.85 6.42
C LEU A 246 -0.79 -19.25 6.01
N ILE A 247 0.22 -20.07 5.72
CA ILE A 247 1.51 -19.61 5.18
C ILE A 247 1.30 -18.90 3.84
N GLU A 248 0.57 -19.50 2.90
CA GLU A 248 0.32 -18.90 1.58
C GLU A 248 -0.42 -17.57 1.70
N LEU A 249 -1.39 -17.46 2.60
CA LEU A 249 -2.06 -16.19 2.88
C LEU A 249 -1.10 -15.13 3.45
N LYS A 250 -0.23 -15.52 4.39
CA LYS A 250 0.77 -14.60 4.97
C LYS A 250 1.81 -14.15 3.95
N LYS A 251 2.23 -15.00 3.02
CA LYS A 251 3.17 -14.66 1.94
C LYS A 251 2.69 -13.48 1.10
N LEU A 252 1.38 -13.35 0.89
CA LEU A 252 0.82 -12.22 0.16
C LEU A 252 1.15 -10.87 0.82
N LEU A 253 1.38 -10.83 2.15
CA LEU A 253 1.80 -9.62 2.88
C LEU A 253 3.29 -9.28 2.68
N TYR A 254 4.13 -10.24 2.32
CA TYR A 254 5.58 -10.07 2.19
C TYR A 254 6.04 -9.81 0.74
N LYS A 255 5.09 -9.82 -0.22
CA LYS A 255 5.38 -9.48 -1.62
C LYS A 255 5.41 -7.97 -1.89
N ASN A 256 5.40 -7.15 -0.82
CA ASN A 256 5.41 -5.69 -0.91
C ASN A 256 6.66 -5.08 -0.29
#